data_00f2b03c4463d718ec3228ed8f609571
#
_entry.id   00f2b03c4463d718ec3228ed8f609571
#
_cell.length_a   1.000
_cell.length_b   1.000
_cell.length_c   1.000
_cell.angle_alpha   90.00
_cell.angle_beta   90.00
_cell.angle_gamma   90.00
#
_symmetry.space_group_name_H-M   'P 1'
#
loop_
_entity.id
_entity.type
_entity.pdbx_description
1 polymer ?
#
loop_
_entity_poly.entity_id
_entity_poly.type
_entity_poly.pdbx_seq_one_letter_code
_entity_poly.pdbx_strand_id
1 'polypeptide(L)'
;KISISDITLKRLSEDRSLVLLFREKSAIANCADAIGVDAIELPSVKSLREDTIIYKTIAQNVRNASLAVPVGFSASEMTSAWECIKDAKKPRLQIELPVSTIQMEYTYHIKQNKMLEKISELVKAAKELCADVEFSALDATRADEDFLISAVKEAENSGATVITVCDDAGTSTPDDIASLTKKVKEAVSVPVWVKVSDRVNMAVASAFSAVKAGADGLKCAMVGRDILLTGELSDAVNTCGAQIDAEIRLDRTKIHASIDDMTANISHDTYENENTVSEKKNILLDADSTLTQVAQAAKVLGYDLSDIDVGNVHKALKQVCEKKGAVGAKEFEALIASSAMQAPSTYHFESYTTTSSNLASSMSQVTLRRSDETISGVSNGDGPIDSAFRAIEQCIGHHYELDDFQVQSVTEGKEALGSALVRLRNNGKLYSGNGISTDIVAASIRAYINALNKIVFEEA
;
A
#
# COMPACT_ATOMS: atom_id res chain seq x y z
N LYS A 1 26.43 8.58 18.12
CA LYS A 1 24.97 8.50 18.05
C LYS A 1 24.58 8.06 16.65
N ILE A 2 23.76 7.02 16.54
CA ILE A 2 23.34 6.39 15.28
C ILE A 2 21.90 6.74 15.00
N SER A 3 21.62 7.20 13.80
CA SER A 3 20.25 7.45 13.32
C SER A 3 19.59 6.15 12.86
N ILE A 4 18.28 6.04 13.08
CA ILE A 4 17.48 4.87 12.71
C ILE A 4 16.42 5.27 11.71
N SER A 5 16.41 4.61 10.52
CA SER A 5 15.33 4.68 9.55
C SER A 5 14.49 3.42 9.64
N ASP A 6 13.21 3.58 9.92
CA ASP A 6 12.26 2.46 9.89
C ASP A 6 11.74 2.24 8.47
N ILE A 7 11.91 1.02 7.97
CA ILE A 7 11.47 0.62 6.64
C ILE A 7 10.32 -0.42 6.69
N THR A 8 9.68 -0.60 7.85
CA THR A 8 8.62 -1.59 8.05
C THR A 8 7.48 -1.40 7.06
N LEU A 9 6.94 -0.18 6.99
CA LEU A 9 5.80 0.11 6.11
C LEU A 9 6.14 -0.13 4.63
N LYS A 10 7.33 0.29 4.21
CA LYS A 10 7.82 0.08 2.85
C LYS A 10 7.95 -1.41 2.52
N ARG A 11 8.63 -2.16 3.37
CA ARG A 11 8.88 -3.60 3.18
C ARG A 11 7.59 -4.43 3.17
N LEU A 12 6.69 -4.18 4.12
CA LEU A 12 5.41 -4.88 4.16
C LEU A 12 4.52 -4.55 2.96
N SER A 13 4.58 -3.32 2.43
CA SER A 13 3.82 -2.92 1.23
C SER A 13 4.41 -3.46 -0.08
N GLU A 14 5.67 -3.90 -0.09
CA GLU A 14 6.33 -4.55 -1.23
C GLU A 14 6.04 -6.06 -1.28
N ASP A 15 5.66 -6.65 -0.17
CA ASP A 15 5.28 -8.06 -0.09
C ASP A 15 3.92 -8.28 -0.78
N ARG A 16 3.93 -8.98 -1.90
CA ARG A 16 2.74 -9.25 -2.71
C ARG A 16 1.73 -10.17 -2.02
N SER A 17 2.15 -10.87 -0.98
CA SER A 17 1.27 -11.74 -0.19
C SER A 17 0.45 -10.95 0.84
N LEU A 18 0.79 -9.66 1.06
CA LEU A 18 0.21 -8.80 2.07
C LEU A 18 -0.57 -7.65 1.45
N VAL A 19 -1.74 -7.39 2.00
CA VAL A 19 -2.54 -6.20 1.67
C VAL A 19 -2.76 -5.40 2.95
N LEU A 20 -1.94 -4.37 3.15
CA LEU A 20 -2.09 -3.48 4.30
C LEU A 20 -3.25 -2.51 4.08
N LEU A 21 -4.19 -2.49 5.02
CA LEU A 21 -5.28 -1.52 5.06
C LEU A 21 -4.77 -0.13 5.46
N PHE A 22 -5.55 0.91 5.18
CA PHE A 22 -5.22 2.29 5.54
C PHE A 22 -4.88 2.46 7.03
N ARG A 23 -5.72 1.88 7.93
CA ARG A 23 -5.50 1.95 9.39
C ARG A 23 -4.19 1.28 9.82
N GLU A 24 -3.81 0.18 9.18
CA GLU A 24 -2.59 -0.57 9.48
C GLU A 24 -1.35 0.20 9.05
N LYS A 25 -1.38 0.80 7.85
CA LYS A 25 -0.32 1.70 7.37
C LYS A 25 -0.11 2.87 8.35
N SER A 26 -1.21 3.48 8.83
CA SER A 26 -1.16 4.55 9.81
C SER A 26 -0.65 4.07 11.17
N ALA A 27 -1.06 2.89 11.63
CA ALA A 27 -0.60 2.31 12.89
C ALA A 27 0.91 2.01 12.87
N ILE A 28 1.43 1.45 11.77
CA ILE A 28 2.87 1.20 11.59
C ILE A 28 3.65 2.51 11.69
N ALA A 29 3.25 3.54 10.95
CA ALA A 29 3.94 4.83 10.96
C ALA A 29 3.87 5.52 12.33
N ASN A 30 2.73 5.46 13.02
CA ASN A 30 2.56 6.02 14.36
C ASN A 30 3.41 5.27 15.39
N CYS A 31 3.48 3.94 15.29
CA CYS A 31 4.34 3.12 16.16
C CYS A 31 5.81 3.49 15.98
N ALA A 32 6.29 3.60 14.74
CA ALA A 32 7.66 3.99 14.42
C ALA A 32 8.01 5.39 14.98
N ASP A 33 7.12 6.39 14.83
CA ASP A 33 7.32 7.73 15.40
C ASP A 33 7.33 7.70 16.94
N ALA A 34 6.47 6.88 17.55
CA ALA A 34 6.34 6.76 19.01
C ALA A 34 7.54 6.08 19.68
N ILE A 35 8.15 5.09 19.03
CA ILE A 35 9.38 4.45 19.54
C ILE A 35 10.64 5.28 19.33
N GLY A 36 10.55 6.38 18.55
CA GLY A 36 11.58 7.40 18.43
C GLY A 36 12.59 7.17 17.31
N VAL A 37 12.17 6.56 16.17
CA VAL A 37 13.02 6.49 14.97
C VAL A 37 13.29 7.88 14.39
N ASP A 38 14.40 8.05 13.67
CA ASP A 38 14.78 9.33 13.07
C ASP A 38 14.12 9.55 11.69
N ALA A 39 13.80 8.47 10.98
CA ALA A 39 13.08 8.50 9.70
C ALA A 39 12.11 7.32 9.55
N ILE A 40 11.04 7.51 8.79
CA ILE A 40 10.05 6.50 8.40
C ILE A 40 9.97 6.48 6.88
N GLU A 41 10.18 5.31 6.26
CA GLU A 41 10.12 5.16 4.82
C GLU A 41 8.76 4.65 4.35
N LEU A 42 8.14 5.44 3.49
CA LEU A 42 6.92 5.08 2.80
C LEU A 42 7.22 4.22 1.56
N PRO A 43 6.29 3.39 1.10
CA PRO A 43 6.42 2.74 -0.19
C PRO A 43 6.34 3.73 -1.34
N SER A 44 6.80 3.30 -2.54
CA SER A 44 6.67 4.10 -3.77
C SER A 44 5.21 4.41 -4.07
N VAL A 45 4.95 5.60 -4.62
CA VAL A 45 3.60 6.02 -5.03
C VAL A 45 3.17 5.22 -6.25
N LYS A 46 2.12 4.42 -6.12
CA LYS A 46 1.53 3.61 -7.20
C LYS A 46 0.21 4.19 -7.70
N SER A 47 -0.62 4.64 -6.77
CA SER A 47 -1.90 5.30 -7.04
C SER A 47 -1.86 6.71 -6.46
N LEU A 48 -1.65 7.72 -7.31
CA LEU A 48 -1.50 9.10 -6.85
C LEU A 48 -2.65 9.55 -5.94
N ARG A 49 -3.87 9.13 -6.24
CA ARG A 49 -5.07 9.55 -5.49
C ARG A 49 -5.16 8.89 -4.11
N GLU A 50 -4.99 7.57 -4.05
CA GLU A 50 -5.09 6.80 -2.81
C GLU A 50 -3.88 7.05 -1.91
N ASP A 51 -2.68 6.94 -2.47
CA ASP A 51 -1.43 7.13 -1.73
C ASP A 51 -1.31 8.56 -1.20
N THR A 52 -1.79 9.58 -1.95
CA THR A 52 -1.80 10.96 -1.48
C THR A 52 -2.65 11.11 -0.22
N ILE A 53 -3.84 10.51 -0.16
CA ILE A 53 -4.70 10.57 1.02
C ILE A 53 -4.03 9.88 2.21
N ILE A 54 -3.49 8.68 1.98
CA ILE A 54 -2.82 7.88 3.02
C ILE A 54 -1.59 8.63 3.55
N TYR A 55 -0.71 9.06 2.65
CA TYR A 55 0.56 9.68 3.05
C TYR A 55 0.38 11.06 3.67
N LYS A 56 -0.60 11.86 3.23
CA LYS A 56 -0.96 13.11 3.90
C LYS A 56 -1.49 12.88 5.31
N THR A 57 -2.29 11.84 5.52
CA THR A 57 -2.77 11.49 6.86
C THR A 57 -1.62 11.04 7.75
N ILE A 58 -0.71 10.21 7.23
CA ILE A 58 0.51 9.82 7.97
C ILE A 58 1.37 11.06 8.28
N ALA A 59 1.55 11.96 7.31
CA ALA A 59 2.31 13.19 7.49
C ALA A 59 1.76 14.13 8.58
N GLN A 60 0.44 14.14 8.75
CA GLN A 60 -0.21 14.90 9.83
C GLN A 60 -0.01 14.28 11.21
N ASN A 61 0.14 12.96 11.29
CA ASN A 61 0.29 12.22 12.54
C ASN A 61 1.74 12.09 12.99
N VAL A 62 2.68 11.89 12.06
CA VAL A 62 4.12 11.80 12.33
C VAL A 62 4.66 13.17 12.74
N ARG A 63 5.23 13.25 13.94
CA ARG A 63 5.65 14.53 14.53
C ARG A 63 7.16 14.68 14.71
N ASN A 64 7.87 13.58 14.91
CA ASN A 64 9.28 13.57 15.30
C ASN A 64 10.19 13.09 14.18
N ALA A 65 9.83 11.99 13.53
CA ALA A 65 10.59 11.40 12.45
C ALA A 65 10.51 12.20 11.14
N SER A 66 11.53 12.07 10.30
CA SER A 66 11.45 12.46 8.89
C SER A 66 10.60 11.47 8.12
N LEU A 67 9.75 11.95 7.22
CA LEU A 67 8.93 11.10 6.38
C LEU A 67 9.55 11.01 4.99
N ALA A 68 10.01 9.83 4.62
CA ALA A 68 10.77 9.59 3.39
C ALA A 68 9.93 8.83 2.36
N VAL A 69 10.02 9.21 1.07
CA VAL A 69 9.33 8.55 -0.04
C VAL A 69 10.24 8.39 -1.24
N PRO A 70 10.25 7.21 -1.91
CA PRO A 70 10.97 7.02 -3.17
C PRO A 70 10.33 7.81 -4.32
N VAL A 71 11.17 8.40 -5.18
CA VAL A 71 10.71 9.29 -6.26
C VAL A 71 10.52 8.61 -7.62
N GLY A 72 10.94 7.35 -7.79
CA GLY A 72 10.93 6.70 -9.09
C GLY A 72 11.97 7.22 -10.08
N PHE A 73 11.78 6.95 -11.39
CA PHE A 73 12.74 7.24 -12.44
C PHE A 73 12.41 8.45 -13.32
N SER A 74 11.23 9.03 -13.18
CA SER A 74 10.73 10.11 -14.03
C SER A 74 10.38 11.37 -13.23
N ALA A 75 10.36 12.52 -13.90
CA ALA A 75 9.96 13.78 -13.29
C ALA A 75 8.48 13.76 -12.81
N SER A 76 7.60 13.03 -13.52
CA SER A 76 6.20 12.87 -13.11
C SER A 76 6.05 12.06 -11.84
N GLU A 77 6.81 10.95 -11.70
CA GLU A 77 6.83 10.14 -10.47
C GLU A 77 7.39 10.95 -9.29
N MET A 78 8.43 11.73 -9.51
CA MET A 78 9.00 12.63 -8.50
C MET A 78 7.98 13.68 -8.03
N THR A 79 7.26 14.31 -8.97
CA THR A 79 6.19 15.26 -8.64
C THR A 79 5.10 14.59 -7.82
N SER A 80 4.69 13.38 -8.20
CA SER A 80 3.70 12.59 -7.47
C SER A 80 4.15 12.25 -6.06
N ALA A 81 5.41 11.84 -5.88
CA ALA A 81 6.00 11.56 -4.59
C ALA A 81 6.02 12.82 -3.69
N TRP A 82 6.45 13.95 -4.26
CA TRP A 82 6.47 15.23 -3.55
C TRP A 82 5.09 15.68 -3.09
N GLU A 83 4.08 15.62 -3.96
CA GLU A 83 2.70 16.00 -3.62
C GLU A 83 2.13 15.19 -2.45
N CYS A 84 2.60 13.97 -2.25
CA CYS A 84 2.18 13.12 -1.15
C CYS A 84 2.73 13.54 0.22
N ILE A 85 3.95 14.10 0.28
CA ILE A 85 4.65 14.37 1.54
C ILE A 85 5.06 15.82 1.77
N LYS A 86 4.83 16.74 0.82
CA LYS A 86 5.25 18.16 0.92
C LYS A 86 4.73 18.86 2.19
N ASP A 87 3.60 18.42 2.73
CA ASP A 87 3.00 18.96 3.94
C ASP A 87 3.51 18.27 5.23
N ALA A 88 4.40 17.30 5.12
CA ALA A 88 5.03 16.67 6.28
C ALA A 88 5.96 17.67 6.99
N LYS A 89 6.09 17.51 8.30
CA LYS A 89 6.96 18.38 9.11
C LYS A 89 8.43 18.32 8.73
N LYS A 90 8.89 17.14 8.32
CA LYS A 90 10.25 16.85 7.87
C LYS A 90 10.19 15.92 6.65
N PRO A 91 9.88 16.41 5.45
CA PRO A 91 9.84 15.59 4.26
C PRO A 91 11.25 15.23 3.79
N ARG A 92 11.41 14.01 3.26
CA ARG A 92 12.63 13.54 2.59
C ARG A 92 12.27 12.86 1.28
N LEU A 93 12.92 13.22 0.21
CA LEU A 93 12.83 12.49 -1.06
C LEU A 93 13.98 11.46 -1.17
N GLN A 94 13.67 10.24 -1.57
CA GLN A 94 14.66 9.18 -1.73
C GLN A 94 14.88 8.86 -3.21
N ILE A 95 16.13 8.96 -3.65
CA ILE A 95 16.59 8.53 -4.97
C ILE A 95 17.18 7.12 -4.81
N GLU A 96 16.48 6.11 -5.28
CA GLU A 96 16.88 4.72 -5.17
C GLU A 96 17.30 4.20 -6.53
N LEU A 97 18.62 4.09 -6.76
CA LEU A 97 19.15 3.64 -8.04
C LEU A 97 20.17 2.50 -7.87
N PRO A 98 20.16 1.52 -8.77
CA PRO A 98 21.11 0.42 -8.73
C PRO A 98 22.51 0.90 -9.07
N VAL A 99 23.51 0.35 -8.37
CA VAL A 99 24.93 0.61 -8.63
C VAL A 99 25.70 -0.66 -9.01
N SER A 100 25.09 -1.85 -8.91
CA SER A 100 25.70 -3.07 -9.40
C SER A 100 25.49 -3.23 -10.90
N THR A 101 26.50 -3.73 -11.60
CA THR A 101 26.42 -4.03 -13.03
C THR A 101 25.26 -4.97 -13.35
N ILE A 102 25.02 -5.97 -12.48
CA ILE A 102 23.93 -6.93 -12.65
C ILE A 102 22.58 -6.23 -12.70
N GLN A 103 22.26 -5.36 -11.73
CA GLN A 103 20.97 -4.68 -11.74
C GLN A 103 20.88 -3.62 -12.84
N MET A 104 21.95 -2.84 -13.06
CA MET A 104 21.96 -1.81 -14.10
C MET A 104 21.71 -2.39 -15.49
N GLU A 105 22.43 -3.46 -15.88
CA GLU A 105 22.35 -4.00 -17.24
C GLU A 105 21.17 -4.92 -17.47
N TYR A 106 20.86 -5.83 -16.51
CA TYR A 106 19.82 -6.84 -16.70
C TYR A 106 18.42 -6.40 -16.26
N THR A 107 18.31 -5.49 -15.29
CA THR A 107 16.99 -5.04 -14.81
C THR A 107 16.59 -3.70 -15.42
N TYR A 108 17.52 -2.75 -15.48
CA TYR A 108 17.23 -1.38 -15.93
C TYR A 108 17.74 -1.09 -17.35
N HIS A 109 18.57 -1.94 -17.93
CA HIS A 109 19.18 -1.77 -19.27
C HIS A 109 19.92 -0.44 -19.43
N ILE A 110 20.61 -0.01 -18.38
CA ILE A 110 21.36 1.27 -18.31
C ILE A 110 22.83 0.98 -18.05
N LYS A 111 23.72 1.62 -18.80
CA LYS A 111 25.17 1.55 -18.59
C LYS A 111 25.63 2.53 -17.52
N GLN A 112 26.79 2.27 -16.91
CA GLN A 112 27.37 3.06 -15.82
C GLN A 112 27.39 4.58 -16.09
N ASN A 113 27.87 5.03 -17.24
CA ASN A 113 27.92 6.47 -17.56
C ASN A 113 26.51 7.12 -17.57
N LYS A 114 25.51 6.40 -18.11
CA LYS A 114 24.15 6.89 -18.13
C LYS A 114 23.49 6.84 -16.75
N MET A 115 23.92 5.92 -15.90
CA MET A 115 23.47 5.89 -14.52
C MET A 115 24.00 7.08 -13.72
N LEU A 116 25.25 7.48 -13.90
CA LEU A 116 25.80 8.71 -13.28
C LEU A 116 25.03 9.96 -13.73
N GLU A 117 24.75 10.11 -15.04
CA GLU A 117 23.91 11.20 -15.54
C GLU A 117 22.53 11.20 -14.88
N LYS A 118 21.92 10.00 -14.70
CA LYS A 118 20.60 9.84 -14.09
C LYS A 118 20.61 10.16 -12.59
N ILE A 119 21.65 9.76 -11.87
CA ILE A 119 21.85 10.13 -10.46
C ILE A 119 21.87 11.64 -10.32
N SER A 120 22.71 12.31 -11.13
CA SER A 120 22.84 13.76 -11.12
C SER A 120 21.53 14.48 -11.43
N GLU A 121 20.81 14.02 -12.49
CA GLU A 121 19.53 14.56 -12.91
C GLU A 121 18.49 14.49 -11.77
N LEU A 122 18.29 13.29 -11.23
CA LEU A 122 17.24 13.06 -10.23
C LEU A 122 17.55 13.72 -8.88
N VAL A 123 18.81 13.68 -8.43
CA VAL A 123 19.18 14.33 -7.17
C VAL A 123 19.02 15.84 -7.26
N LYS A 124 19.44 16.48 -8.36
CA LYS A 124 19.25 17.92 -8.57
C LYS A 124 17.78 18.30 -8.61
N ALA A 125 16.99 17.57 -9.37
CA ALA A 125 15.54 17.82 -9.45
C ALA A 125 14.84 17.63 -8.08
N ALA A 126 15.22 16.62 -7.32
CA ALA A 126 14.69 16.41 -5.96
C ALA A 126 15.11 17.55 -5.01
N LYS A 127 16.36 18.04 -5.16
CA LYS A 127 16.89 19.12 -4.33
C LYS A 127 16.18 20.46 -4.56
N GLU A 128 15.64 20.69 -5.76
CA GLU A 128 14.81 21.87 -6.06
C GLU A 128 13.46 21.82 -5.31
N LEU A 129 12.94 20.62 -5.03
CA LEU A 129 11.67 20.42 -4.34
C LEU A 129 11.83 20.29 -2.83
N CYS A 130 12.86 19.58 -2.37
CA CYS A 130 13.04 19.18 -0.98
C CYS A 130 14.45 19.47 -0.49
N ALA A 131 14.56 20.06 0.70
CA ALA A 131 15.87 20.34 1.31
C ALA A 131 16.61 19.07 1.76
N ASP A 132 15.90 18.01 2.11
CA ASP A 132 16.44 16.73 2.57
C ASP A 132 16.26 15.66 1.48
N VAL A 133 17.38 15.25 0.86
CA VAL A 133 17.42 14.30 -0.26
C VAL A 133 18.37 13.17 0.07
N GLU A 134 17.86 11.95 0.10
CA GLU A 134 18.66 10.75 0.29
C GLU A 134 18.96 10.08 -1.06
N PHE A 135 20.20 9.68 -1.26
CA PHE A 135 20.58 8.77 -2.34
C PHE A 135 20.86 7.38 -1.76
N SER A 136 20.07 6.40 -2.17
CA SER A 136 20.25 4.99 -1.81
C SER A 136 20.90 4.25 -2.98
N ALA A 137 22.14 3.82 -2.79
CA ALA A 137 22.89 2.99 -3.73
C ALA A 137 22.41 1.53 -3.57
N LEU A 138 21.48 1.09 -4.44
CA LEU A 138 20.94 -0.25 -4.39
C LEU A 138 21.97 -1.28 -4.85
N ASP A 139 21.97 -2.44 -4.16
CA ASP A 139 22.86 -3.56 -4.47
C ASP A 139 24.36 -3.18 -4.46
N ALA A 140 24.73 -2.30 -3.54
CA ALA A 140 26.06 -1.72 -3.46
C ALA A 140 27.16 -2.74 -3.14
N THR A 141 26.81 -3.82 -2.44
CA THR A 141 27.74 -4.89 -2.06
C THR A 141 28.24 -5.71 -3.26
N ARG A 142 27.54 -5.65 -4.41
CA ARG A 142 27.94 -6.30 -5.67
C ARG A 142 28.37 -5.28 -6.76
N ALA A 143 28.49 -4.05 -6.39
CA ALA A 143 28.93 -2.99 -7.32
C ALA A 143 30.43 -3.08 -7.62
N ASP A 144 30.81 -2.60 -8.79
CA ASP A 144 32.18 -2.23 -9.04
C ASP A 144 32.55 -1.07 -8.08
N GLU A 145 33.69 -1.20 -7.40
CA GLU A 145 34.09 -0.28 -6.34
C GLU A 145 34.30 1.14 -6.86
N ASP A 146 35.02 1.30 -7.97
CA ASP A 146 35.30 2.60 -8.56
C ASP A 146 34.01 3.28 -9.03
N PHE A 147 33.08 2.48 -9.58
CA PHE A 147 31.78 3.00 -9.97
C PHE A 147 30.94 3.42 -8.77
N LEU A 148 30.88 2.60 -7.69
CA LEU A 148 30.16 2.96 -6.46
C LEU A 148 30.66 4.30 -5.90
N ILE A 149 31.99 4.44 -5.78
CA ILE A 149 32.59 5.69 -5.30
C ILE A 149 32.26 6.88 -6.21
N SER A 150 32.25 6.68 -7.52
CA SER A 150 31.84 7.71 -8.48
C SER A 150 30.36 8.08 -8.31
N ALA A 151 29.48 7.08 -8.12
CA ALA A 151 28.03 7.27 -7.94
C ALA A 151 27.70 8.07 -6.67
N VAL A 152 28.31 7.71 -5.52
CA VAL A 152 28.04 8.42 -4.25
C VAL A 152 28.59 9.85 -4.26
N LYS A 153 29.75 10.10 -4.88
CA LYS A 153 30.28 11.43 -5.08
C LYS A 153 29.41 12.28 -6.00
N GLU A 154 28.92 11.69 -7.09
CA GLU A 154 28.02 12.41 -8.00
C GLU A 154 26.70 12.77 -7.30
N ALA A 155 26.17 11.87 -6.48
CA ALA A 155 24.97 12.14 -5.68
C ALA A 155 25.19 13.29 -4.68
N GLU A 156 26.31 13.27 -3.92
CA GLU A 156 26.67 14.35 -3.00
C GLU A 156 26.86 15.68 -3.74
N ASN A 157 27.64 15.71 -4.82
CA ASN A 157 27.87 16.89 -5.64
C ASN A 157 26.58 17.47 -6.23
N SER A 158 25.59 16.62 -6.48
CA SER A 158 24.27 16.99 -6.99
C SER A 158 23.32 17.48 -5.90
N GLY A 159 23.67 17.33 -4.62
CA GLY A 159 22.95 17.89 -3.48
C GLY A 159 22.29 16.88 -2.55
N ALA A 160 22.62 15.60 -2.65
CA ALA A 160 22.17 14.60 -1.66
C ALA A 160 22.67 14.99 -0.26
N THR A 161 21.80 14.84 0.74
CA THR A 161 22.08 15.16 2.15
C THR A 161 22.40 13.92 2.98
N VAL A 162 22.07 12.75 2.45
CA VAL A 162 22.34 11.43 3.04
C VAL A 162 22.67 10.45 1.92
N ILE A 163 23.67 9.62 2.13
CA ILE A 163 24.00 8.48 1.26
C ILE A 163 23.67 7.20 2.01
N THR A 164 22.93 6.29 1.37
CA THR A 164 22.66 4.97 1.92
C THR A 164 23.30 3.88 1.06
N VAL A 165 24.02 2.97 1.70
CA VAL A 165 24.62 1.78 1.09
C VAL A 165 23.72 0.59 1.37
N CYS A 166 23.23 -0.11 0.32
CA CYS A 166 22.28 -1.21 0.46
C CYS A 166 22.93 -2.56 0.13
N ASP A 167 22.83 -3.51 1.08
CA ASP A 167 23.11 -4.92 0.85
C ASP A 167 21.82 -5.66 0.47
N ASP A 168 21.42 -5.56 -0.82
CA ASP A 168 20.19 -6.19 -1.30
C ASP A 168 20.39 -7.68 -1.63
N ALA A 169 21.61 -8.09 -1.90
CA ALA A 169 21.94 -9.49 -2.20
C ALA A 169 21.96 -10.38 -0.94
N GLY A 170 22.35 -9.80 0.21
CA GLY A 170 22.45 -10.52 1.47
C GLY A 170 23.51 -11.63 1.47
N THR A 171 24.61 -11.39 0.77
CA THR A 171 25.73 -12.34 0.64
C THR A 171 27.02 -11.84 1.25
N SER A 172 27.01 -10.66 1.84
CA SER A 172 28.19 -10.00 2.41
C SER A 172 28.39 -10.38 3.86
N THR A 173 29.66 -10.56 4.25
CA THR A 173 30.05 -10.74 5.63
C THR A 173 30.07 -9.41 6.39
N PRO A 174 30.07 -9.40 7.74
CA PRO A 174 30.23 -8.18 8.52
C PRO A 174 31.50 -7.38 8.16
N ASP A 175 32.60 -8.06 7.83
CA ASP A 175 33.86 -7.43 7.42
C ASP A 175 33.76 -6.76 6.03
N ASP A 176 33.03 -7.39 5.09
CA ASP A 176 32.76 -6.78 3.78
C ASP A 176 31.93 -5.51 3.94
N ILE A 177 30.88 -5.54 4.76
CA ILE A 177 30.05 -4.38 5.08
C ILE A 177 30.88 -3.26 5.73
N ALA A 178 31.77 -3.60 6.68
CA ALA A 178 32.67 -2.62 7.29
C ALA A 178 33.60 -1.98 6.29
N SER A 179 34.25 -2.80 5.41
CA SER A 179 35.17 -2.33 4.38
C SER A 179 34.47 -1.37 3.42
N LEU A 180 33.27 -1.76 2.92
CA LEU A 180 32.48 -0.96 2.01
C LEU A 180 32.03 0.38 2.65
N THR A 181 31.51 0.30 3.89
CA THR A 181 31.09 1.50 4.64
C THR A 181 32.23 2.47 4.83
N LYS A 182 33.41 1.99 5.21
CA LYS A 182 34.62 2.83 5.42
C LYS A 182 34.99 3.55 4.13
N LYS A 183 35.05 2.86 2.99
CA LYS A 183 35.40 3.44 1.69
C LYS A 183 34.42 4.52 1.26
N VAL A 184 33.12 4.26 1.43
CA VAL A 184 32.10 5.28 1.12
C VAL A 184 32.22 6.47 2.06
N LYS A 185 32.44 6.23 3.37
CA LYS A 185 32.60 7.30 4.36
C LYS A 185 33.83 8.18 4.10
N GLU A 186 34.91 7.61 3.58
CA GLU A 186 36.11 8.34 3.18
C GLU A 186 35.89 9.16 1.87
N ALA A 187 34.90 8.76 1.07
CA ALA A 187 34.65 9.36 -0.23
C ALA A 187 33.68 10.56 -0.19
N VAL A 188 32.81 10.66 0.84
CA VAL A 188 31.78 11.70 0.98
C VAL A 188 31.82 12.35 2.35
N SER A 189 31.30 13.58 2.44
CA SER A 189 31.23 14.35 3.70
C SER A 189 29.86 14.27 4.38
N VAL A 190 28.83 13.93 3.61
CA VAL A 190 27.46 13.77 4.14
C VAL A 190 27.33 12.49 4.98
N PRO A 191 26.32 12.39 5.86
CA PRO A 191 26.03 11.17 6.60
C PRO A 191 25.89 9.93 5.71
N VAL A 192 26.51 8.82 6.14
CA VAL A 192 26.43 7.52 5.44
C VAL A 192 25.59 6.57 6.30
N TRP A 193 24.52 6.08 5.70
CA TRP A 193 23.62 5.08 6.30
C TRP A 193 23.84 3.74 5.63
N VAL A 194 23.48 2.66 6.36
CA VAL A 194 23.65 1.30 5.85
C VAL A 194 22.36 0.51 6.03
N LYS A 195 21.95 -0.18 4.96
CA LYS A 195 20.88 -1.16 4.97
C LYS A 195 21.50 -2.54 4.82
N VAL A 196 21.46 -3.35 5.87
CA VAL A 196 22.00 -4.71 5.88
C VAL A 196 20.88 -5.73 5.70
N SER A 197 21.22 -6.87 5.08
CA SER A 197 20.34 -8.03 4.96
C SER A 197 20.56 -9.00 6.11
N ASP A 198 19.51 -9.73 6.50
CA ASP A 198 19.57 -10.83 7.48
C ASP A 198 19.39 -12.23 6.86
N ARG A 199 19.52 -12.34 5.56
CA ARG A 199 19.35 -13.61 4.84
C ARG A 199 20.19 -14.76 5.40
N VAL A 200 21.34 -14.43 6.01
CA VAL A 200 22.28 -15.40 6.60
C VAL A 200 22.42 -15.23 8.12
N ASN A 201 21.47 -14.58 8.77
CA ASN A 201 21.41 -14.34 10.22
C ASN A 201 22.64 -13.59 10.77
N MET A 202 23.13 -12.59 10.04
CA MET A 202 24.27 -11.76 10.44
C MET A 202 23.96 -10.26 10.48
N ALA A 203 22.69 -9.86 10.40
CA ALA A 203 22.31 -8.44 10.30
C ALA A 203 22.82 -7.59 11.46
N VAL A 204 22.66 -8.04 12.70
CA VAL A 204 23.15 -7.31 13.89
C VAL A 204 24.67 -7.18 13.88
N ALA A 205 25.39 -8.26 13.54
CA ALA A 205 26.84 -8.24 13.44
C ALA A 205 27.34 -7.30 12.33
N SER A 206 26.68 -7.34 11.16
CA SER A 206 26.95 -6.44 10.03
C SER A 206 26.67 -4.99 10.38
N ALA A 207 25.56 -4.70 11.09
CA ALA A 207 25.22 -3.36 11.56
C ALA A 207 26.28 -2.81 12.52
N PHE A 208 26.75 -3.63 13.46
CA PHE A 208 27.82 -3.25 14.38
C PHE A 208 29.14 -2.99 13.67
N SER A 209 29.46 -3.81 12.66
CA SER A 209 30.66 -3.62 11.83
C SER A 209 30.58 -2.35 11.00
N ALA A 210 29.40 -2.03 10.44
CA ALA A 210 29.14 -0.77 9.75
C ALA A 210 29.34 0.45 10.66
N VAL A 211 28.79 0.40 11.89
CA VAL A 211 28.93 1.49 12.88
C VAL A 211 30.39 1.69 13.26
N LYS A 212 31.14 0.62 13.52
CA LYS A 212 32.59 0.71 13.77
C LYS A 212 33.38 1.31 12.60
N ALA A 213 32.91 1.07 11.38
CA ALA A 213 33.49 1.63 10.16
C ALA A 213 33.08 3.09 9.88
N GLY A 214 32.22 3.68 10.71
CA GLY A 214 31.81 5.08 10.64
C GLY A 214 30.44 5.35 10.05
N ALA A 215 29.55 4.35 9.95
CA ALA A 215 28.16 4.58 9.58
C ALA A 215 27.48 5.54 10.57
N ASP A 216 26.72 6.51 10.06
CA ASP A 216 25.97 7.49 10.84
C ASP A 216 24.53 7.06 11.09
N GLY A 217 24.04 6.06 10.33
CA GLY A 217 22.68 5.54 10.49
C GLY A 217 22.50 4.13 9.94
N LEU A 218 21.43 3.51 10.38
CA LEU A 218 21.04 2.15 9.99
C LEU A 218 19.57 2.14 9.55
N LYS A 219 19.27 1.32 8.53
CA LYS A 219 17.89 1.00 8.17
C LYS A 219 17.49 -0.32 8.79
N CYS A 220 16.37 -0.32 9.51
CA CYS A 220 15.83 -1.51 10.15
C CYS A 220 14.31 -1.54 10.03
N ALA A 221 13.70 -2.67 10.36
CA ALA A 221 12.27 -2.82 10.40
C ALA A 221 11.81 -3.35 11.77
N MET A 222 10.65 -2.93 12.22
CA MET A 222 10.03 -3.45 13.44
C MET A 222 9.68 -4.93 13.28
N VAL A 223 9.21 -5.31 12.09
CA VAL A 223 8.89 -6.68 11.70
C VAL A 223 9.29 -6.92 10.24
N GLY A 224 9.61 -8.16 9.89
CA GLY A 224 9.99 -8.51 8.51
C GLY A 224 10.89 -9.75 8.47
N ARG A 225 11.22 -10.18 7.25
CA ARG A 225 12.17 -11.27 6.98
C ARG A 225 13.39 -10.73 6.25
N ASP A 226 14.51 -11.39 6.44
CA ASP A 226 15.77 -11.08 5.76
C ASP A 226 16.25 -9.63 5.95
N ILE A 227 15.94 -9.02 7.10
CA ILE A 227 16.25 -7.63 7.41
C ILE A 227 16.64 -7.46 8.89
N LEU A 228 17.46 -6.44 9.18
CA LEU A 228 17.77 -6.04 10.54
C LEU A 228 16.50 -5.65 11.30
N LEU A 229 16.20 -6.33 12.39
CA LEU A 229 15.04 -6.02 13.23
C LEU A 229 15.36 -4.94 14.25
N THR A 230 14.44 -3.99 14.41
CA THR A 230 14.59 -2.85 15.33
C THR A 230 14.71 -3.29 16.79
N GLY A 231 13.94 -4.33 17.20
CA GLY A 231 14.02 -4.91 18.54
C GLY A 231 15.38 -5.53 18.81
N GLU A 232 15.87 -6.39 17.91
CA GLU A 232 17.17 -7.05 18.02
C GLU A 232 18.34 -6.04 18.04
N LEU A 233 18.30 -5.04 17.18
CA LEU A 233 19.27 -3.95 17.18
C LEU A 233 19.28 -3.20 18.53
N SER A 234 18.10 -2.89 19.05
CA SER A 234 17.95 -2.20 20.34
C SER A 234 18.56 -3.01 21.48
N ASP A 235 18.28 -4.31 21.54
CA ASP A 235 18.81 -5.21 22.57
C ASP A 235 20.34 -5.36 22.46
N ALA A 236 20.85 -5.49 21.24
CA ALA A 236 22.27 -5.58 20.98
C ALA A 236 23.02 -4.29 21.37
N VAL A 237 22.46 -3.11 21.03
CA VAL A 237 23.05 -1.82 21.44
C VAL A 237 22.96 -1.63 22.96
N ASN A 238 21.90 -2.09 23.60
CA ASN A 238 21.82 -2.08 25.08
C ASN A 238 22.90 -2.91 25.74
N THR A 239 23.23 -4.05 25.15
CA THR A 239 24.16 -5.01 25.71
C THR A 239 25.63 -4.68 25.39
N CYS A 240 25.89 -4.31 24.14
CA CYS A 240 27.23 -4.17 23.59
C CYS A 240 27.53 -2.77 23.01
N GLY A 241 26.59 -1.83 23.04
CA GLY A 241 26.75 -0.52 22.39
C GLY A 241 27.94 0.30 22.88
N ALA A 242 28.24 0.20 24.18
CA ALA A 242 29.41 0.87 24.77
C ALA A 242 30.77 0.40 24.16
N GLN A 243 30.82 -0.85 23.65
CA GLN A 243 32.05 -1.38 23.03
C GLN A 243 32.31 -0.84 21.63
N ILE A 244 31.28 -0.25 21.00
CA ILE A 244 31.33 0.32 19.65
C ILE A 244 31.00 1.80 19.62
N ASP A 245 30.92 2.44 20.80
CA ASP A 245 30.52 3.84 20.97
C ASP A 245 29.19 4.19 20.26
N ALA A 246 28.24 3.24 20.30
CA ALA A 246 26.94 3.36 19.65
C ALA A 246 25.85 3.72 20.65
N GLU A 247 25.10 4.77 20.33
CA GLU A 247 23.87 5.18 21.01
C GLU A 247 22.76 5.37 19.99
N ILE A 248 21.57 4.86 20.31
CA ILE A 248 20.34 5.05 19.56
C ILE A 248 19.30 5.79 20.41
N ARG A 249 18.38 6.52 19.75
CA ARG A 249 17.32 7.31 20.44
C ARG A 249 16.09 6.50 20.82
N LEU A 250 16.01 5.25 20.41
CA LEU A 250 14.79 4.46 20.59
C LEU A 250 14.36 4.37 22.07
N ASP A 251 13.07 4.44 22.34
CA ASP A 251 12.50 4.27 23.69
C ASP A 251 12.57 2.80 24.09
N ARG A 252 13.66 2.46 24.78
CA ARG A 252 14.02 1.09 25.16
C ARG A 252 12.97 0.37 26.01
N THR A 253 12.16 1.14 26.76
CA THR A 253 11.17 0.56 27.67
C THR A 253 9.87 0.20 26.95
N LYS A 254 9.61 0.83 25.81
CA LYS A 254 8.35 0.66 25.07
C LYS A 254 8.50 -0.15 23.78
N ILE A 255 9.73 -0.27 23.25
CA ILE A 255 9.93 -0.78 21.89
C ILE A 255 9.27 -2.14 21.65
N HIS A 256 9.53 -3.13 22.54
CA HIS A 256 8.96 -4.47 22.39
C HIS A 256 7.44 -4.45 22.52
N ALA A 257 6.89 -3.83 23.58
CA ALA A 257 5.46 -3.72 23.78
C ALA A 257 4.76 -2.99 22.62
N SER A 258 5.36 -1.90 22.09
CA SER A 258 4.80 -1.17 20.96
C SER A 258 4.84 -1.98 19.66
N ILE A 259 5.90 -2.77 19.44
CA ILE A 259 6.00 -3.66 18.29
C ILE A 259 4.99 -4.81 18.43
N ASP A 260 4.85 -5.39 19.61
CA ASP A 260 3.88 -6.47 19.88
C ASP A 260 2.45 -5.98 19.68
N ASP A 261 2.10 -4.81 20.23
CA ASP A 261 0.79 -4.19 20.03
C ASP A 261 0.50 -3.87 18.56
N MET A 262 1.48 -3.33 17.85
CA MET A 262 1.36 -3.06 16.42
C MET A 262 1.18 -4.38 15.65
N THR A 263 2.00 -5.40 15.94
CA THR A 263 1.95 -6.70 15.30
C THR A 263 0.61 -7.37 15.55
N ALA A 264 0.09 -7.35 16.76
CA ALA A 264 -1.24 -7.87 17.09
C ALA A 264 -2.36 -7.18 16.28
N ASN A 265 -2.23 -5.88 16.02
CA ASN A 265 -3.19 -5.10 15.21
C ASN A 265 -3.07 -5.35 13.70
N ILE A 266 -1.89 -5.74 13.21
CA ILE A 266 -1.62 -6.07 11.80
C ILE A 266 -1.82 -7.56 11.54
N SER A 267 -1.41 -8.42 12.47
CA SER A 267 -1.30 -9.89 12.32
C SER A 267 -2.63 -10.61 12.32
N HIS A 268 -3.76 -9.89 12.30
CA HIS A 268 -4.98 -10.58 11.90
C HIS A 268 -4.88 -11.14 10.46
N ASP A 269 -3.86 -10.75 9.65
CA ASP A 269 -3.73 -11.26 8.27
C ASP A 269 -2.30 -11.61 7.79
N THR A 270 -1.23 -11.31 8.55
CA THR A 270 0.09 -11.21 7.92
C THR A 270 1.20 -12.10 8.50
N TYR A 271 1.22 -12.36 9.79
CA TYR A 271 2.26 -13.14 10.47
C TYR A 271 1.63 -14.15 11.43
N GLU A 272 0.89 -15.09 10.88
CA GLU A 272 0.34 -16.14 11.68
C GLU A 272 1.39 -17.19 12.03
N ASN A 273 1.56 -17.44 13.33
CA ASN A 273 1.86 -18.79 13.83
C ASN A 273 0.88 -19.77 13.17
N GLU A 274 1.39 -20.92 12.74
CA GLU A 274 0.66 -21.96 11.99
C GLU A 274 -0.70 -22.40 12.59
N ASN A 275 -1.04 -21.98 13.81
CA ASN A 275 -2.30 -22.31 14.49
C ASN A 275 -3.46 -21.32 14.22
N THR A 276 -3.23 -20.06 13.88
CA THR A 276 -4.28 -19.07 13.55
C THR A 276 -4.58 -18.99 12.06
N VAL A 277 -3.66 -19.43 11.18
CA VAL A 277 -3.92 -19.65 9.73
C VAL A 277 -5.07 -20.62 9.51
N SER A 278 -5.33 -21.51 10.47
CA SER A 278 -6.41 -22.48 10.35
C SER A 278 -7.82 -21.86 10.49
N GLU A 279 -8.02 -20.79 11.27
CA GLU A 279 -9.35 -20.19 11.46
C GLU A 279 -9.79 -19.28 10.30
N LYS A 280 -8.91 -18.50 9.71
CA LYS A 280 -9.24 -17.66 8.54
C LYS A 280 -9.27 -18.43 7.23
N LYS A 281 -8.38 -19.41 7.03
CA LYS A 281 -8.49 -20.37 5.92
C LYS A 281 -9.76 -21.19 5.97
N ASN A 282 -10.42 -21.29 7.12
CA ASN A 282 -11.63 -22.06 7.35
C ASN A 282 -12.92 -21.22 7.31
N ILE A 283 -12.90 -19.91 7.02
CA ILE A 283 -14.14 -19.18 6.72
C ILE A 283 -14.67 -19.73 5.41
N LEU A 284 -15.65 -20.61 5.51
CA LEU A 284 -16.43 -21.12 4.41
C LEU A 284 -17.91 -20.95 4.82
N LEU A 285 -18.56 -19.98 4.22
CA LEU A 285 -19.96 -19.67 4.45
C LEU A 285 -20.80 -20.15 3.28
N ASP A 286 -21.94 -20.70 3.56
CA ASP A 286 -22.89 -21.23 2.58
C ASP A 286 -24.28 -20.59 2.75
N ALA A 287 -25.26 -21.04 1.97
CA ALA A 287 -26.63 -20.53 2.01
C ALA A 287 -27.34 -20.82 3.34
N ASP A 288 -26.88 -21.81 4.09
CA ASP A 288 -27.46 -22.23 5.37
C ASP A 288 -26.79 -21.58 6.58
N SER A 289 -25.75 -20.80 6.35
CA SER A 289 -25.00 -20.05 7.38
C SER A 289 -25.93 -19.09 8.13
N THR A 290 -25.87 -19.11 9.46
CA THR A 290 -26.73 -18.28 10.32
C THR A 290 -26.20 -16.84 10.44
N LEU A 291 -27.08 -15.90 10.85
CA LEU A 291 -26.68 -14.51 11.15
C LEU A 291 -25.55 -14.44 12.18
N THR A 292 -25.54 -15.32 13.17
CA THR A 292 -24.48 -15.38 14.18
C THR A 292 -23.14 -15.81 13.58
N GLN A 293 -23.14 -16.79 12.68
CA GLN A 293 -21.93 -17.22 11.97
C GLN A 293 -21.39 -16.14 11.04
N VAL A 294 -22.28 -15.42 10.35
CA VAL A 294 -21.93 -14.26 9.51
C VAL A 294 -21.31 -13.13 10.35
N ALA A 295 -21.91 -12.81 11.50
CA ALA A 295 -21.36 -11.80 12.43
C ALA A 295 -20.00 -12.23 12.99
N GLN A 296 -19.84 -13.51 13.33
CA GLN A 296 -18.58 -14.03 13.85
C GLN A 296 -17.48 -14.08 12.78
N ALA A 297 -17.82 -14.49 11.57
CA ALA A 297 -16.90 -14.45 10.43
C ALA A 297 -16.47 -13.00 10.10
N ALA A 298 -17.40 -12.03 10.15
CA ALA A 298 -17.08 -10.61 9.99
C ALA A 298 -16.13 -10.12 11.10
N LYS A 299 -16.35 -10.50 12.35
CA LYS A 299 -15.45 -10.19 13.48
C LYS A 299 -14.05 -10.78 13.28
N VAL A 300 -13.96 -12.03 12.83
CA VAL A 300 -12.67 -12.69 12.51
C VAL A 300 -11.93 -11.91 11.42
N LEU A 301 -12.66 -11.31 10.46
CA LEU A 301 -12.08 -10.42 9.42
C LEU A 301 -11.85 -8.98 9.90
N GLY A 302 -12.15 -8.67 11.17
CA GLY A 302 -11.91 -7.35 11.77
C GLY A 302 -13.02 -6.32 11.54
N TYR A 303 -14.20 -6.75 11.09
CA TYR A 303 -15.37 -5.87 10.90
C TYR A 303 -16.31 -5.94 12.10
N ASP A 304 -16.61 -4.80 12.70
CA ASP A 304 -17.65 -4.67 13.73
C ASP A 304 -18.93 -4.14 13.05
N LEU A 305 -19.81 -5.06 12.70
CA LEU A 305 -21.03 -4.76 11.95
C LEU A 305 -22.22 -4.56 12.91
N SER A 306 -23.06 -3.57 12.60
CA SER A 306 -24.36 -3.43 13.28
C SER A 306 -25.27 -4.61 12.91
N ASP A 307 -26.30 -4.89 13.74
CA ASP A 307 -27.28 -5.96 13.46
C ASP A 307 -27.98 -5.79 12.11
N ILE A 308 -28.17 -4.54 11.67
CA ILE A 308 -28.75 -4.21 10.36
C ILE A 308 -27.76 -4.58 9.24
N ASP A 309 -26.48 -4.27 9.40
CA ASP A 309 -25.45 -4.59 8.42
C ASP A 309 -25.21 -6.10 8.32
N VAL A 310 -25.19 -6.80 9.45
CA VAL A 310 -25.14 -8.28 9.45
C VAL A 310 -26.32 -8.87 8.67
N GLY A 311 -27.52 -8.31 8.82
CA GLY A 311 -28.71 -8.71 8.06
C GLY A 311 -28.55 -8.49 6.55
N ASN A 312 -27.97 -7.36 6.14
CA ASN A 312 -27.72 -7.02 4.74
C ASN A 312 -26.64 -7.94 4.13
N VAL A 313 -25.53 -8.13 4.84
CA VAL A 313 -24.45 -9.04 4.43
C VAL A 313 -24.95 -10.48 4.29
N HIS A 314 -25.76 -10.95 5.23
CA HIS A 314 -26.35 -12.30 5.19
C HIS A 314 -27.28 -12.50 3.98
N LYS A 315 -28.09 -11.50 3.63
CA LYS A 315 -28.93 -11.55 2.42
C LYS A 315 -28.07 -11.62 1.15
N ALA A 316 -27.03 -10.79 1.06
CA ALA A 316 -26.11 -10.81 -0.07
C ALA A 316 -25.33 -12.14 -0.16
N LEU A 317 -24.91 -12.70 0.97
CA LEU A 317 -24.27 -14.01 1.05
C LEU A 317 -25.16 -15.10 0.46
N LYS A 318 -26.43 -15.17 0.87
CA LYS A 318 -27.39 -16.17 0.34
C LYS A 318 -27.53 -16.11 -1.18
N GLN A 319 -27.66 -14.90 -1.74
CA GLN A 319 -27.76 -14.72 -3.20
C GLN A 319 -26.53 -15.20 -3.98
N VAL A 320 -25.33 -15.05 -3.38
CA VAL A 320 -24.10 -15.53 -3.99
C VAL A 320 -23.97 -17.04 -3.83
N CYS A 321 -24.29 -17.58 -2.64
CA CYS A 321 -24.21 -19.01 -2.37
C CYS A 321 -25.20 -19.84 -3.20
N GLU A 322 -26.38 -19.31 -3.53
CA GLU A 322 -27.34 -19.96 -4.45
C GLU A 322 -26.74 -20.23 -5.83
N LYS A 323 -25.77 -19.41 -6.27
CA LYS A 323 -25.12 -19.56 -7.58
C LYS A 323 -23.80 -20.33 -7.51
N LYS A 324 -23.06 -20.20 -6.40
CA LYS A 324 -21.67 -20.66 -6.28
C LYS A 324 -21.48 -21.80 -5.24
N GLY A 325 -22.46 -22.04 -4.39
CA GLY A 325 -22.42 -23.05 -3.32
C GLY A 325 -21.84 -22.52 -2.02
N ALA A 326 -20.59 -22.08 -1.99
CA ALA A 326 -19.95 -21.57 -0.78
C ALA A 326 -19.03 -20.38 -1.08
N VAL A 327 -18.81 -19.53 -0.08
CA VAL A 327 -18.05 -18.27 -0.14
C VAL A 327 -16.91 -18.32 0.85
N GLY A 328 -15.69 -18.12 0.38
CA GLY A 328 -14.48 -18.06 1.19
C GLY A 328 -14.21 -16.66 1.77
N ALA A 329 -13.18 -16.53 2.63
CA ALA A 329 -12.86 -15.31 3.37
C ALA A 329 -12.76 -14.04 2.48
N LYS A 330 -12.00 -14.08 1.38
CA LYS A 330 -11.82 -12.92 0.47
C LYS A 330 -13.14 -12.47 -0.18
N GLU A 331 -13.95 -13.42 -0.59
CA GLU A 331 -15.26 -13.16 -1.22
C GLU A 331 -16.25 -12.61 -0.19
N PHE A 332 -16.19 -13.11 1.03
CA PHE A 332 -17.00 -12.62 2.12
C PHE A 332 -16.63 -11.19 2.54
N GLU A 333 -15.35 -10.86 2.57
CA GLU A 333 -14.86 -9.50 2.81
C GLU A 333 -15.37 -8.52 1.73
N ALA A 334 -15.33 -8.93 0.47
CA ALA A 334 -15.88 -8.15 -0.63
C ALA A 334 -17.42 -7.97 -0.50
N LEU A 335 -18.14 -8.98 -0.01
CA LEU A 335 -19.56 -8.87 0.30
C LEU A 335 -19.85 -7.89 1.44
N ILE A 336 -19.05 -7.89 2.50
CA ILE A 336 -19.16 -6.91 3.60
C ILE A 336 -18.98 -5.50 3.05
N ALA A 337 -17.90 -5.25 2.31
CA ALA A 337 -17.60 -3.94 1.75
C ALA A 337 -18.70 -3.41 0.81
N SER A 338 -19.41 -4.30 0.10
CA SER A 338 -20.51 -3.92 -0.78
C SER A 338 -21.86 -3.75 -0.09
N SER A 339 -22.09 -4.44 1.02
CA SER A 339 -23.41 -4.57 1.63
C SER A 339 -23.58 -3.81 2.94
N ALA A 340 -22.52 -3.69 3.76
CA ALA A 340 -22.59 -3.08 5.09
C ALA A 340 -22.38 -1.55 5.11
N MET A 341 -21.83 -0.96 4.06
CA MET A 341 -21.54 0.48 4.00
C MET A 341 -22.49 1.25 3.08
N GLN A 342 -23.71 0.79 2.92
CA GLN A 342 -24.68 1.37 1.99
C GLN A 342 -25.67 2.28 2.70
N ALA A 343 -25.96 3.43 2.06
CA ALA A 343 -27.10 4.26 2.44
C ALA A 343 -28.42 3.48 2.28
N PRO A 344 -29.50 3.85 3.01
CA PRO A 344 -30.80 3.25 2.80
C PRO A 344 -31.20 3.23 1.32
N SER A 345 -31.58 2.08 0.81
CA SER A 345 -31.84 1.89 -0.62
C SER A 345 -33.18 2.48 -1.02
N THR A 346 -33.17 3.63 -1.69
CA THR A 346 -34.37 4.20 -2.36
C THR A 346 -34.66 3.46 -3.67
N TYR A 347 -33.61 3.12 -4.42
CA TYR A 347 -33.72 2.35 -5.65
C TYR A 347 -33.12 0.95 -5.45
N HIS A 348 -33.88 -0.07 -5.85
CA HIS A 348 -33.48 -1.48 -5.81
C HIS A 348 -33.33 -2.01 -7.22
N PHE A 349 -32.25 -2.72 -7.50
CA PHE A 349 -32.05 -3.41 -8.76
C PHE A 349 -32.90 -4.68 -8.82
N GLU A 350 -33.73 -4.85 -9.85
CA GLU A 350 -34.55 -6.04 -10.08
C GLU A 350 -34.00 -6.91 -11.21
N SER A 351 -33.89 -6.37 -12.40
CA SER A 351 -33.44 -7.12 -13.56
C SER A 351 -32.80 -6.22 -14.62
N TYR A 352 -32.05 -6.85 -15.52
CA TYR A 352 -31.56 -6.20 -16.72
C TYR A 352 -31.52 -7.17 -17.89
N THR A 353 -31.55 -6.62 -19.11
CA THR A 353 -31.30 -7.33 -20.35
C THR A 353 -30.38 -6.47 -21.18
N THR A 354 -29.26 -7.04 -21.69
CA THR A 354 -28.33 -6.33 -22.57
C THR A 354 -28.12 -7.13 -23.84
N THR A 355 -28.23 -6.44 -24.98
CA THR A 355 -27.85 -6.96 -26.29
C THR A 355 -26.64 -6.20 -26.79
N SER A 356 -25.55 -6.90 -27.05
CA SER A 356 -24.29 -6.29 -27.54
C SER A 356 -23.77 -7.05 -28.74
N SER A 357 -23.27 -6.32 -29.73
CA SER A 357 -22.62 -6.88 -30.92
C SER A 357 -21.48 -5.97 -31.38
N ASN A 358 -20.62 -6.50 -32.26
CA ASN A 358 -19.54 -5.72 -32.87
C ASN A 358 -20.00 -4.92 -34.09
N LEU A 359 -21.28 -5.01 -34.49
CA LEU A 359 -21.84 -4.38 -35.69
C LEU A 359 -22.86 -3.26 -35.37
N ALA A 360 -23.36 -3.25 -34.14
CA ALA A 360 -24.36 -2.28 -33.69
C ALA A 360 -24.08 -1.81 -32.27
N SER A 361 -24.52 -0.61 -31.93
CA SER A 361 -24.47 -0.09 -30.56
C SER A 361 -25.15 -1.06 -29.59
N SER A 362 -24.58 -1.20 -28.39
CA SER A 362 -25.19 -2.00 -27.33
C SER A 362 -26.50 -1.36 -26.87
N MET A 363 -27.48 -2.19 -26.55
CA MET A 363 -28.78 -1.75 -26.01
C MET A 363 -29.01 -2.48 -24.69
N SER A 364 -29.35 -1.72 -23.64
CA SER A 364 -29.71 -2.28 -22.34
C SER A 364 -31.09 -1.81 -21.91
N GLN A 365 -31.84 -2.74 -21.32
CA GLN A 365 -33.02 -2.45 -20.53
C GLN A 365 -32.69 -2.74 -19.07
N VAL A 366 -32.95 -1.79 -18.17
CA VAL A 366 -32.75 -1.95 -16.72
C VAL A 366 -34.07 -1.70 -16.01
N THR A 367 -34.41 -2.56 -15.07
CA THR A 367 -35.60 -2.46 -14.24
C THR A 367 -35.20 -2.23 -12.79
N LEU A 368 -35.71 -1.14 -12.23
CA LEU A 368 -35.52 -0.73 -10.85
C LEU A 368 -36.85 -0.72 -10.11
N ARG A 369 -36.82 -0.94 -8.81
CA ARG A 369 -37.95 -0.74 -7.91
C ARG A 369 -37.69 0.43 -6.98
N ARG A 370 -38.65 1.35 -6.92
CA ARG A 370 -38.67 2.47 -5.97
C ARG A 370 -39.92 2.36 -5.12
N SER A 371 -39.79 2.05 -3.83
CA SER A 371 -40.91 1.68 -2.97
C SER A 371 -41.69 0.50 -3.57
N ASP A 372 -42.97 0.68 -3.92
CA ASP A 372 -43.85 -0.34 -4.54
C ASP A 372 -43.96 -0.17 -6.07
N GLU A 373 -43.27 0.76 -6.67
CA GLU A 373 -43.31 1.05 -8.10
C GLU A 373 -42.11 0.46 -8.83
N THR A 374 -42.37 -0.25 -9.94
CA THR A 374 -41.36 -0.78 -10.84
C THR A 374 -41.16 0.17 -12.02
N ILE A 375 -39.93 0.63 -12.22
CA ILE A 375 -39.54 1.58 -13.25
C ILE A 375 -38.57 0.89 -14.20
N SER A 376 -38.82 0.99 -15.51
CA SER A 376 -37.91 0.41 -16.53
C SER A 376 -37.44 1.50 -17.49
N GLY A 377 -36.13 1.48 -17.76
CA GLY A 377 -35.49 2.33 -18.77
C GLY A 377 -34.81 1.51 -19.85
N VAL A 378 -34.78 2.01 -21.09
CA VAL A 378 -34.13 1.35 -22.23
C VAL A 378 -33.24 2.38 -22.93
N SER A 379 -31.94 2.07 -23.07
CA SER A 379 -31.03 3.00 -23.76
C SER A 379 -29.99 2.27 -24.60
N ASN A 380 -29.50 2.98 -25.63
CA ASN A 380 -28.33 2.57 -26.39
C ASN A 380 -27.06 3.20 -25.81
N GLY A 381 -25.92 2.52 -26.01
CA GLY A 381 -24.60 3.01 -25.58
C GLY A 381 -23.46 2.40 -26.38
N ASP A 382 -22.26 2.90 -26.14
CA ASP A 382 -21.03 2.44 -26.84
C ASP A 382 -20.60 1.03 -26.41
N GLY A 383 -21.19 0.52 -25.33
CA GLY A 383 -20.96 -0.83 -24.81
C GLY A 383 -22.05 -1.25 -23.81
N PRO A 384 -22.00 -2.51 -23.34
CA PRO A 384 -23.01 -3.08 -22.44
C PRO A 384 -23.14 -2.30 -21.12
N ILE A 385 -22.06 -1.75 -20.60
CA ILE A 385 -22.06 -1.00 -19.34
C ILE A 385 -22.57 0.43 -19.55
N ASP A 386 -22.12 1.12 -20.61
CA ASP A 386 -22.59 2.46 -20.95
C ASP A 386 -24.08 2.47 -21.24
N SER A 387 -24.58 1.52 -22.03
CA SER A 387 -26.01 1.39 -22.30
C SER A 387 -26.84 1.12 -21.04
N ALA A 388 -26.30 0.33 -20.10
CA ALA A 388 -26.95 0.06 -18.81
C ALA A 388 -26.99 1.29 -17.91
N PHE A 389 -25.91 2.07 -17.82
CA PHE A 389 -25.88 3.31 -17.04
C PHE A 389 -26.89 4.34 -17.59
N ARG A 390 -26.91 4.53 -18.90
CA ARG A 390 -27.92 5.41 -19.55
C ARG A 390 -29.35 4.92 -19.34
N ALA A 391 -29.58 3.60 -19.31
CA ALA A 391 -30.89 3.05 -19.01
C ALA A 391 -31.31 3.34 -17.55
N ILE A 392 -30.38 3.29 -16.59
CA ILE A 392 -30.65 3.71 -15.20
C ILE A 392 -30.99 5.20 -15.14
N GLU A 393 -30.22 6.05 -15.82
CA GLU A 393 -30.48 7.51 -15.88
C GLU A 393 -31.87 7.81 -16.47
N GLN A 394 -32.29 7.04 -17.44
CA GLN A 394 -33.65 7.13 -17.96
C GLN A 394 -34.71 6.74 -16.94
N CYS A 395 -34.46 5.70 -16.14
CA CYS A 395 -35.36 5.30 -15.04
C CYS A 395 -35.56 6.42 -14.02
N ILE A 396 -34.47 7.12 -13.67
CA ILE A 396 -34.48 8.15 -12.63
C ILE A 396 -34.79 9.54 -13.13
N GLY A 397 -34.76 9.74 -14.47
CA GLY A 397 -35.01 11.03 -15.11
C GLY A 397 -33.92 12.07 -14.89
N HIS A 398 -32.72 11.65 -14.48
CA HIS A 398 -31.60 12.54 -14.21
C HIS A 398 -30.27 11.92 -14.67
N HIS A 399 -29.38 12.76 -15.17
CA HIS A 399 -28.03 12.40 -15.58
C HIS A 399 -27.02 12.85 -14.53
N TYR A 400 -26.19 11.91 -14.06
CA TYR A 400 -25.06 12.19 -13.17
C TYR A 400 -23.74 12.04 -13.92
N GLU A 401 -22.82 12.97 -13.73
CA GLU A 401 -21.49 12.88 -14.31
C GLU A 401 -20.74 11.68 -13.71
N LEU A 402 -20.32 10.73 -14.56
CA LEU A 402 -19.48 9.61 -14.18
C LEU A 402 -18.03 10.08 -14.06
N ASP A 403 -17.54 10.26 -12.83
CA ASP A 403 -16.18 10.72 -12.57
C ASP A 403 -15.14 9.59 -12.71
N ASP A 404 -15.49 8.37 -12.27
CA ASP A 404 -14.60 7.22 -12.31
C ASP A 404 -15.38 5.89 -12.38
N PHE A 405 -14.84 4.95 -13.13
CA PHE A 405 -15.36 3.59 -13.24
C PHE A 405 -14.21 2.59 -13.29
N GLN A 406 -14.21 1.66 -12.36
CA GLN A 406 -13.19 0.62 -12.24
C GLN A 406 -13.82 -0.76 -12.12
N VAL A 407 -13.17 -1.75 -12.72
CA VAL A 407 -13.57 -3.15 -12.65
C VAL A 407 -12.35 -3.98 -12.25
N GLN A 408 -12.53 -4.85 -11.26
CA GLN A 408 -11.49 -5.75 -10.77
C GLN A 408 -12.04 -7.16 -10.63
N SER A 409 -11.20 -8.17 -10.90
CA SER A 409 -11.51 -9.55 -10.55
C SER A 409 -11.19 -9.78 -9.07
N VAL A 410 -12.15 -10.25 -8.31
CA VAL A 410 -11.99 -10.58 -6.88
C VAL A 410 -11.45 -12.01 -6.71
N THR A 411 -11.80 -12.91 -7.63
CA THR A 411 -11.39 -14.31 -7.59
C THR A 411 -10.96 -14.79 -8.98
N GLU A 412 -10.23 -15.91 -9.05
CA GLU A 412 -9.81 -16.54 -10.30
C GLU A 412 -10.74 -17.72 -10.67
N GLY A 413 -10.86 -17.99 -11.98
CA GLY A 413 -11.60 -19.14 -12.51
C GLY A 413 -12.84 -18.79 -13.32
N LYS A 414 -13.58 -19.81 -13.81
CA LYS A 414 -14.74 -19.61 -14.69
C LYS A 414 -15.94 -18.93 -14.02
N GLU A 415 -16.04 -18.98 -12.69
CA GLU A 415 -17.09 -18.36 -11.89
C GLU A 415 -16.52 -17.25 -11.01
N ALA A 416 -15.48 -16.57 -11.49
CA ALA A 416 -14.85 -15.48 -10.78
C ALA A 416 -15.84 -14.35 -10.47
N LEU A 417 -15.79 -13.84 -9.24
CA LEU A 417 -16.53 -12.63 -8.86
C LEU A 417 -15.79 -11.40 -9.39
N GLY A 418 -16.52 -10.56 -10.11
CA GLY A 418 -16.09 -9.23 -10.50
C GLY A 418 -16.61 -8.17 -9.53
N SER A 419 -15.75 -7.27 -9.13
CA SER A 419 -16.09 -6.05 -8.39
C SER A 419 -16.07 -4.86 -9.32
N ALA A 420 -17.09 -4.02 -9.24
CA ALA A 420 -17.17 -2.75 -9.94
C ALA A 420 -17.25 -1.61 -8.92
N LEU A 421 -16.49 -0.55 -9.17
CA LEU A 421 -16.56 0.73 -8.46
C LEU A 421 -17.06 1.80 -9.41
N VAL A 422 -18.10 2.53 -9.02
CA VAL A 422 -18.65 3.68 -9.73
C VAL A 422 -18.52 4.91 -8.85
N ARG A 423 -18.06 6.02 -9.40
CA ARG A 423 -18.08 7.34 -8.76
C ARG A 423 -18.91 8.32 -9.58
N LEU A 424 -19.98 8.81 -8.97
CA LEU A 424 -20.85 9.82 -9.55
C LEU A 424 -20.57 11.18 -8.93
N ARG A 425 -20.61 12.23 -9.75
CA ARG A 425 -20.48 13.61 -9.30
C ARG A 425 -21.85 14.27 -9.25
N ASN A 426 -22.17 14.86 -8.09
CA ASN A 426 -23.36 15.68 -7.92
C ASN A 426 -23.03 16.92 -7.10
N ASN A 427 -23.36 18.13 -7.59
CA ASN A 427 -23.10 19.41 -6.92
C ASN A 427 -21.64 19.59 -6.44
N GLY A 428 -20.67 19.10 -7.22
CA GLY A 428 -19.24 19.17 -6.91
C GLY A 428 -18.74 18.14 -5.89
N LYS A 429 -19.62 17.31 -5.33
CA LYS A 429 -19.29 16.21 -4.40
C LYS A 429 -19.27 14.87 -5.13
N LEU A 430 -18.41 13.97 -4.69
CA LEU A 430 -18.24 12.63 -5.26
C LEU A 430 -18.90 11.58 -4.37
N TYR A 431 -19.69 10.72 -4.98
CA TYR A 431 -20.37 9.61 -4.34
C TYR A 431 -19.92 8.29 -4.97
N SER A 432 -19.36 7.39 -4.16
CA SER A 432 -18.89 6.10 -4.64
C SER A 432 -19.86 4.99 -4.27
N GLY A 433 -20.07 4.07 -5.21
CA GLY A 433 -20.82 2.85 -5.02
C GLY A 433 -20.02 1.65 -5.51
N ASN A 434 -20.09 0.55 -4.76
CA ASN A 434 -19.48 -0.73 -5.12
C ASN A 434 -20.57 -1.74 -5.46
N GLY A 435 -20.25 -2.64 -6.40
CA GLY A 435 -21.13 -3.75 -6.76
C GLY A 435 -20.31 -5.00 -7.05
N ILE A 436 -20.82 -6.16 -6.63
CA ILE A 436 -20.15 -7.45 -6.83
C ILE A 436 -21.13 -8.42 -7.49
N SER A 437 -20.64 -9.13 -8.49
CA SER A 437 -21.40 -10.18 -9.18
C SER A 437 -20.44 -11.09 -9.95
N THR A 438 -20.90 -12.30 -10.29
CA THR A 438 -20.25 -13.15 -11.30
C THR A 438 -20.42 -12.59 -12.72
N ASP A 439 -21.35 -11.67 -12.91
CA ASP A 439 -21.59 -10.93 -14.13
C ASP A 439 -21.18 -9.47 -13.96
N ILE A 440 -20.22 -9.02 -14.77
CA ILE A 440 -19.61 -7.71 -14.63
C ILE A 440 -20.59 -6.56 -14.97
N VAL A 441 -21.58 -6.79 -15.84
CA VAL A 441 -22.62 -5.79 -16.14
C VAL A 441 -23.53 -5.64 -14.94
N ALA A 442 -23.94 -6.76 -14.32
CA ALA A 442 -24.71 -6.73 -13.08
C ALA A 442 -23.95 -6.09 -11.92
N ALA A 443 -22.64 -6.36 -11.80
CA ALA A 443 -21.80 -5.71 -10.80
C ALA A 443 -21.74 -4.18 -11.01
N SER A 444 -21.59 -3.73 -12.25
CA SER A 444 -21.55 -2.31 -12.61
C SER A 444 -22.88 -1.60 -12.35
N ILE A 445 -24.00 -2.21 -12.70
CA ILE A 445 -25.34 -1.71 -12.41
C ILE A 445 -25.54 -1.53 -10.89
N ARG A 446 -25.16 -2.53 -10.09
CA ARG A 446 -25.25 -2.47 -8.62
C ARG A 446 -24.38 -1.35 -8.06
N ALA A 447 -23.16 -1.19 -8.58
CA ALA A 447 -22.26 -0.12 -8.17
C ALA A 447 -22.86 1.27 -8.45
N TYR A 448 -23.46 1.47 -9.64
CA TYR A 448 -24.12 2.71 -10.01
C TYR A 448 -25.30 3.03 -9.08
N ILE A 449 -26.17 2.05 -8.83
CA ILE A 449 -27.34 2.20 -7.95
C ILE A 449 -26.92 2.50 -6.50
N ASN A 450 -25.84 1.91 -6.04
CA ASN A 450 -25.33 2.16 -4.70
C ASN A 450 -24.78 3.60 -4.56
N ALA A 451 -24.09 4.13 -5.58
CA ALA A 451 -23.70 5.53 -5.62
C ALA A 451 -24.90 6.47 -5.68
N LEU A 452 -25.89 6.14 -6.52
CA LEU A 452 -27.16 6.86 -6.65
C LEU A 452 -27.93 6.94 -5.33
N ASN A 453 -28.07 5.82 -4.60
CA ASN A 453 -28.78 5.79 -3.32
C ASN A 453 -28.12 6.69 -2.27
N LYS A 454 -26.79 6.85 -2.29
CA LYS A 454 -26.09 7.81 -1.42
C LYS A 454 -26.41 9.26 -1.77
N ILE A 455 -26.54 9.58 -3.06
CA ILE A 455 -26.94 10.92 -3.51
C ILE A 455 -28.35 11.23 -3.03
N VAL A 456 -29.29 10.33 -3.31
CA VAL A 456 -30.70 10.52 -2.96
C VAL A 456 -30.92 10.60 -1.44
N PHE A 457 -30.16 9.84 -0.65
CA PHE A 457 -30.23 9.89 0.81
C PHE A 457 -29.71 11.23 1.36
N GLU A 458 -28.72 11.83 0.73
CA GLU A 458 -28.17 13.12 1.17
C GLU A 458 -29.05 14.31 0.71
N GLU A 459 -29.81 14.15 -0.37
CA GLU A 459 -30.74 15.16 -0.88
C GLU A 459 -32.14 15.13 -0.19
N ALA A 460 -32.45 14.05 0.55
CA ALA A 460 -33.70 13.85 1.25
C ALA A 460 -33.67 14.43 2.67
#